data_3836d98f7ea03c426edfe13d6d25816e
#
_entry.id   3836d98f7ea03c426edfe13d6d25816e
#
_cell.length_a   1.000
_cell.length_b   1.000
_cell.length_c   1.000
_cell.angle_alpha   90.00
_cell.angle_beta   90.00
_cell.angle_gamma   90.00
#
_symmetry.space_group_name_H-M   'P 1'
#
loop_
_entity.id
_entity.type
_entity.pdbx_description
1 polymer ?
#
loop_
_entity_poly.entity_id
_entity_poly.type
_entity_poly.pdbx_seq_one_letter_code
_entity_poly.pdbx_strand_id
1 'polypeptide(L)'
;MSTHSLSRRSFLAMSAMLPFSLRAFASTAIPVGLELYSVRNALKDDLTGTVRTVAQMGYQCVEFFGPYFDWTEPQTKEMRKLLDDLGIRCFSTHNSSSNFTPEKLKRAGDMNLILGSKYVIMSSSQPKPGLDGWKEVADTLNSAADQLAPAGLKTGYHNHQLEFTPVDGKRPIEILAKNTKPSVALQFDIGTCLEAGSDPVAWIRANPGRIKSMHCKEWAPGPDKGYAVLMGEGVADWKGIFAAAESVGGIEYYLVEQEGSRFSEFDTAKKCLETFRRLHS
;
A
#
# COMPACT_ATOMS: atom_id res chain seq x y z
N MET A 1 27.56 -78.82 -21.20
CA MET A 1 27.49 -77.63 -22.02
C MET A 1 26.02 -77.13 -22.02
N SER A 2 25.69 -76.20 -21.29
CA SER A 2 24.29 -75.60 -21.27
C SER A 2 24.44 -74.10 -21.12
N THR A 3 24.05 -73.40 -22.18
CA THR A 3 24.08 -71.94 -22.29
C THR A 3 22.77 -71.40 -21.76
N HIS A 4 22.79 -70.69 -20.63
CA HIS A 4 21.64 -69.95 -20.15
C HIS A 4 21.57 -68.59 -20.82
N SER A 5 20.56 -68.38 -21.67
CA SER A 5 20.21 -67.11 -22.26
C SER A 5 19.53 -66.24 -21.23
N LEU A 6 20.06 -65.03 -20.96
CA LEU A 6 19.42 -64.01 -20.15
C LEU A 6 18.26 -63.38 -20.91
N SER A 7 17.08 -63.49 -20.31
CA SER A 7 15.83 -63.02 -20.86
C SER A 7 15.77 -61.46 -20.80
N ARG A 8 15.33 -60.83 -21.91
CA ARG A 8 15.10 -59.42 -22.11
C ARG A 8 14.00 -58.77 -21.23
N ARG A 9 13.51 -59.46 -20.20
CA ARG A 9 12.38 -59.00 -19.37
C ARG A 9 12.76 -58.36 -18.02
N SER A 10 14.07 -58.30 -17.71
CA SER A 10 14.54 -57.74 -16.42
C SER A 10 15.00 -56.27 -16.49
N PHE A 11 14.72 -55.56 -17.58
CA PHE A 11 15.22 -54.19 -17.77
C PHE A 11 14.17 -53.10 -17.77
N LEU A 12 12.94 -53.38 -17.30
CA LEU A 12 11.84 -52.42 -17.29
C LEU A 12 11.18 -52.22 -15.91
N ALA A 13 11.99 -52.14 -14.85
CA ALA A 13 11.50 -51.81 -13.52
C ALA A 13 12.39 -50.81 -12.80
N MET A 14 13.01 -49.84 -13.53
CA MET A 14 13.48 -48.60 -12.97
C MET A 14 12.44 -47.51 -13.33
N SER A 15 11.30 -47.54 -12.65
CA SER A 15 10.35 -46.48 -12.64
C SER A 15 10.98 -45.25 -12.03
N ALA A 16 11.14 -44.22 -12.85
CA ALA A 16 11.53 -42.90 -12.44
C ALA A 16 10.66 -42.42 -11.33
N MET A 17 11.12 -42.44 -10.08
CA MET A 17 10.63 -41.57 -9.03
C MET A 17 11.06 -40.15 -9.41
N LEU A 18 10.20 -39.44 -10.14
CA LEU A 18 10.23 -38.01 -10.20
C LEU A 18 10.11 -37.48 -8.76
N PRO A 19 11.02 -36.66 -8.28
CA PRO A 19 10.82 -35.97 -7.02
C PRO A 19 9.58 -35.10 -7.22
N PHE A 20 8.49 -35.48 -6.56
CA PHE A 20 7.38 -34.57 -6.31
C PHE A 20 7.99 -33.44 -5.47
N SER A 21 8.46 -32.37 -6.15
CA SER A 21 8.75 -31.12 -5.51
C SER A 21 7.43 -30.66 -4.91
N LEU A 22 7.22 -30.94 -3.65
CA LEU A 22 6.32 -30.17 -2.82
C LEU A 22 6.79 -28.73 -2.95
N ARG A 23 6.26 -28.00 -3.95
CA ARG A 23 6.17 -26.56 -3.84
C ARG A 23 5.37 -26.34 -2.58
N ALA A 24 6.07 -26.17 -1.46
CA ALA A 24 5.50 -25.47 -0.33
C ALA A 24 4.89 -24.22 -0.95
N PHE A 25 3.57 -24.11 -0.91
CA PHE A 25 2.90 -22.83 -1.04
C PHE A 25 3.45 -22.02 0.15
N ALA A 26 4.56 -21.32 -0.08
CA ALA A 26 4.94 -20.26 0.80
C ALA A 26 3.69 -19.38 0.84
N SER A 27 3.02 -19.32 1.96
CA SER A 27 2.07 -18.27 2.27
C SER A 27 2.81 -17.01 1.86
N THR A 28 2.38 -16.35 0.78
CA THR A 28 3.01 -15.12 0.34
C THR A 28 2.63 -14.11 1.42
N ALA A 29 3.52 -13.92 2.37
CA ALA A 29 3.33 -12.95 3.43
C ALA A 29 2.96 -11.63 2.76
N ILE A 30 1.94 -10.94 3.27
CA ILE A 30 1.50 -9.66 2.75
C ILE A 30 2.68 -8.70 2.85
N PRO A 31 3.13 -8.10 1.73
CA PRO A 31 4.34 -7.28 1.74
C PRO A 31 4.15 -6.02 2.57
N VAL A 32 5.24 -5.61 3.24
CA VAL A 32 5.32 -4.33 3.96
C VAL A 32 6.25 -3.38 3.24
N GLY A 33 5.79 -2.17 3.02
CA GLY A 33 6.50 -1.08 2.39
C GLY A 33 6.60 0.15 3.27
N LEU A 34 7.21 1.18 2.69
CA LEU A 34 7.31 2.51 3.28
C LEU A 34 6.62 3.53 2.37
N GLU A 35 5.71 4.33 2.94
CA GLU A 35 5.32 5.58 2.31
C GLU A 35 6.49 6.55 2.40
N LEU A 36 7.00 6.98 1.23
CA LEU A 36 8.26 7.73 1.15
C LEU A 36 8.17 9.15 1.69
N TYR A 37 6.97 9.63 1.98
CA TYR A 37 6.79 10.86 2.75
C TYR A 37 7.44 10.79 4.14
N SER A 38 7.57 9.59 4.69
CA SER A 38 8.26 9.32 5.95
C SER A 38 9.74 9.69 5.93
N VAL A 39 10.35 9.70 4.74
CA VAL A 39 11.78 10.03 4.51
C VAL A 39 11.91 11.16 3.49
N ARG A 40 10.95 12.08 3.46
CA ARG A 40 10.82 13.14 2.46
C ARG A 40 12.00 14.09 2.35
N ASN A 41 12.68 14.37 3.48
CA ASN A 41 13.85 15.25 3.46
C ASN A 41 15.05 14.51 2.83
N ALA A 42 15.33 13.29 3.27
CA ALA A 42 16.36 12.46 2.65
C ALA A 42 16.07 12.20 1.17
N LEU A 43 14.80 11.96 0.81
CA LEU A 43 14.37 11.73 -0.57
C LEU A 43 14.60 12.95 -1.46
N LYS A 44 14.37 14.15 -0.94
CA LYS A 44 14.63 15.41 -1.64
C LYS A 44 16.12 15.63 -1.88
N ASP A 45 16.97 15.26 -0.92
CA ASP A 45 18.41 15.45 -1.01
C ASP A 45 19.07 14.40 -1.91
N ASP A 46 18.68 13.13 -1.79
CA ASP A 46 19.17 12.03 -2.62
C ASP A 46 18.07 10.98 -2.84
N LEU A 47 17.36 11.10 -3.95
CA LEU A 47 16.26 10.20 -4.33
C LEU A 47 16.72 8.73 -4.42
N THR A 48 17.80 8.48 -5.15
CA THR A 48 18.24 7.10 -5.42
C THR A 48 18.89 6.45 -4.21
N GLY A 49 19.71 7.18 -3.46
CA GLY A 49 20.32 6.72 -2.21
C GLY A 49 19.28 6.43 -1.13
N THR A 50 18.25 7.26 -1.04
CA THR A 50 17.13 7.04 -0.11
C THR A 50 16.37 5.76 -0.42
N VAL A 51 15.99 5.52 -1.69
CA VAL A 51 15.30 4.28 -2.10
C VAL A 51 16.19 3.05 -1.83
N ARG A 52 17.51 3.13 -2.09
CA ARG A 52 18.47 2.06 -1.74
C ARG A 52 18.51 1.80 -0.24
N THR A 53 18.54 2.85 0.57
CA THR A 53 18.56 2.73 2.04
C THR A 53 17.28 2.08 2.57
N VAL A 54 16.12 2.46 2.04
CA VAL A 54 14.83 1.85 2.38
C VAL A 54 14.80 0.36 2.03
N ALA A 55 15.31 -0.02 0.85
CA ALA A 55 15.44 -1.43 0.46
C ALA A 55 16.38 -2.21 1.40
N GLN A 56 17.53 -1.63 1.77
CA GLN A 56 18.50 -2.24 2.69
C GLN A 56 17.95 -2.44 4.10
N MET A 57 17.00 -1.63 4.55
CA MET A 57 16.28 -1.86 5.81
C MET A 57 15.39 -3.12 5.77
N GLY A 58 15.06 -3.59 4.57
CA GLY A 58 14.25 -4.77 4.34
C GLY A 58 12.77 -4.48 4.10
N TYR A 59 12.41 -3.26 3.72
CA TYR A 59 11.11 -2.98 3.13
C TYR A 59 10.96 -3.67 1.78
N GLN A 60 9.78 -4.19 1.47
CA GLN A 60 9.52 -4.99 0.27
C GLN A 60 8.86 -4.17 -0.84
N CYS A 61 8.32 -3.02 -0.49
CA CYS A 61 7.74 -2.07 -1.43
C CYS A 61 7.85 -0.63 -0.93
N VAL A 62 7.58 0.30 -1.84
CA VAL A 62 7.51 1.74 -1.55
C VAL A 62 6.27 2.33 -2.19
N GLU A 63 5.80 3.43 -1.63
CA GLU A 63 4.82 4.31 -2.24
C GLU A 63 5.46 5.67 -2.49
N PHE A 64 5.42 6.15 -3.74
CA PHE A 64 5.86 7.49 -4.10
C PHE A 64 4.72 8.48 -3.91
N PHE A 65 5.05 9.70 -3.49
CA PHE A 65 4.10 10.80 -3.30
C PHE A 65 4.34 11.93 -4.32
N GLY A 66 3.55 12.97 -4.27
CA GLY A 66 3.45 14.09 -5.22
C GLY A 66 4.65 14.39 -6.15
N PRO A 67 5.90 14.57 -5.65
CA PRO A 67 7.03 14.93 -6.52
C PRO A 67 7.35 13.96 -7.66
N TYR A 68 6.95 12.68 -7.57
CA TYR A 68 7.15 11.72 -8.65
C TYR A 68 6.42 12.14 -9.94
N PHE A 69 5.33 12.88 -9.83
CA PHE A 69 4.50 13.31 -10.95
C PHE A 69 5.24 14.24 -11.90
N ASP A 70 6.27 14.93 -11.43
CA ASP A 70 7.10 15.84 -12.21
C ASP A 70 8.23 15.14 -12.97
N TRP A 71 8.47 13.85 -12.72
CA TRP A 71 9.52 13.10 -13.43
C TRP A 71 9.23 13.01 -14.93
N THR A 72 10.29 13.01 -15.71
CA THR A 72 10.23 12.65 -17.12
C THR A 72 10.09 11.13 -17.27
N GLU A 73 9.66 10.69 -18.44
CA GLU A 73 9.58 9.25 -18.73
C GLU A 73 10.94 8.53 -18.57
N PRO A 74 12.08 9.08 -19.04
CA PRO A 74 13.39 8.50 -18.76
C PRO A 74 13.69 8.34 -17.25
N GLN A 75 13.43 9.37 -16.44
CA GLN A 75 13.63 9.31 -14.98
C GLN A 75 12.73 8.25 -14.34
N THR A 76 11.49 8.12 -14.79
CA THR A 76 10.57 7.07 -14.31
C THR A 76 11.09 5.68 -14.65
N LYS A 77 11.65 5.48 -15.87
CA LYS A 77 12.28 4.21 -16.29
C LYS A 77 13.53 3.89 -15.48
N GLU A 78 14.35 4.89 -15.18
CA GLU A 78 15.55 4.73 -14.33
C GLU A 78 15.13 4.32 -12.91
N MET A 79 14.08 4.94 -12.35
CA MET A 79 13.55 4.54 -11.04
C MET A 79 12.99 3.13 -11.08
N ARG A 80 12.25 2.74 -12.12
CA ARG A 80 11.76 1.37 -12.28
C ARG A 80 12.92 0.38 -12.28
N LYS A 81 13.97 0.66 -13.06
CA LYS A 81 15.18 -0.19 -13.08
C LYS A 81 15.81 -0.29 -11.71
N LEU A 82 15.90 0.82 -10.97
CA LEU A 82 16.44 0.81 -9.61
C LEU A 82 15.61 -0.09 -8.68
N LEU A 83 14.27 0.00 -8.74
CA LEU A 83 13.39 -0.85 -7.93
C LEU A 83 13.60 -2.34 -8.26
N ASP A 84 13.71 -2.68 -9.55
CA ASP A 84 13.95 -4.05 -10.02
C ASP A 84 15.33 -4.57 -9.55
N ASP A 85 16.38 -3.76 -9.67
CA ASP A 85 17.75 -4.10 -9.22
C ASP A 85 17.81 -4.32 -7.70
N LEU A 86 16.97 -3.64 -6.92
CA LEU A 86 16.86 -3.77 -5.46
C LEU A 86 15.89 -4.88 -5.03
N GLY A 87 15.10 -5.44 -5.93
CA GLY A 87 14.08 -6.44 -5.62
C GLY A 87 12.89 -5.90 -4.83
N ILE A 88 12.65 -4.61 -4.84
CA ILE A 88 11.49 -3.96 -4.20
C ILE A 88 10.48 -3.50 -5.24
N ARG A 89 9.25 -3.24 -4.83
CA ARG A 89 8.14 -2.89 -5.72
C ARG A 89 7.53 -1.54 -5.37
N CYS A 90 6.86 -0.93 -6.35
CA CYS A 90 5.92 0.16 -6.12
C CYS A 90 4.52 -0.38 -6.42
N PHE A 91 3.63 -0.44 -5.43
CA PHE A 91 2.26 -0.94 -5.66
C PHE A 91 1.27 0.19 -5.88
N SER A 92 1.55 1.35 -5.34
CA SER A 92 0.72 2.55 -5.41
C SER A 92 1.55 3.83 -5.44
N THR A 93 0.91 4.89 -5.88
CA THR A 93 1.46 6.25 -5.81
C THR A 93 0.40 7.20 -5.28
N HIS A 94 0.80 8.16 -4.45
CA HIS A 94 -0.02 9.25 -3.97
C HIS A 94 -0.10 10.40 -4.96
N ASN A 95 -1.32 10.83 -5.27
CA ASN A 95 -1.62 11.88 -6.22
C ASN A 95 -2.58 12.90 -5.63
N SER A 96 -2.32 14.19 -5.85
CA SER A 96 -3.27 15.25 -5.55
C SER A 96 -4.55 15.10 -6.40
N SER A 97 -5.69 15.51 -5.86
CA SER A 97 -6.96 15.56 -6.62
C SER A 97 -6.85 16.36 -7.93
N SER A 98 -5.95 17.34 -7.99
CA SER A 98 -5.68 18.11 -9.21
C SER A 98 -5.09 17.26 -10.36
N ASN A 99 -4.60 16.05 -10.08
CA ASN A 99 -4.09 15.09 -11.07
C ASN A 99 -5.20 14.17 -11.63
N PHE A 100 -6.44 14.32 -11.14
CA PHE A 100 -7.58 13.51 -11.58
C PHE A 100 -8.41 14.17 -12.72
N THR A 101 -7.89 15.20 -13.38
CA THR A 101 -8.43 15.61 -14.69
C THR A 101 -8.08 14.56 -15.76
N PRO A 102 -8.89 14.38 -16.83
CA PRO A 102 -8.65 13.31 -17.81
C PRO A 102 -7.22 13.29 -18.35
N GLU A 103 -6.66 14.45 -18.65
CA GLU A 103 -5.32 14.62 -19.24
C GLU A 103 -4.21 14.25 -18.22
N LYS A 104 -4.29 14.76 -16.99
CA LYS A 104 -3.30 14.49 -15.97
C LYS A 104 -3.41 13.05 -15.43
N LEU A 105 -4.64 12.51 -15.35
CA LEU A 105 -4.87 11.12 -14.95
C LEU A 105 -4.25 10.15 -15.95
N LYS A 106 -4.34 10.44 -17.25
CA LYS A 106 -3.63 9.67 -18.28
C LYS A 106 -2.13 9.64 -18.01
N ARG A 107 -1.52 10.82 -17.75
CA ARG A 107 -0.11 10.92 -17.39
C ARG A 107 0.22 10.11 -16.13
N ALA A 108 -0.57 10.26 -15.07
CA ALA A 108 -0.38 9.46 -13.85
C ALA A 108 -0.43 7.95 -14.16
N GLY A 109 -1.39 7.52 -14.99
CA GLY A 109 -1.50 6.14 -15.44
C GLY A 109 -0.25 5.64 -16.19
N ASP A 110 0.21 6.41 -17.18
CA ASP A 110 1.42 6.07 -17.96
C ASP A 110 2.65 5.92 -17.04
N MET A 111 2.84 6.82 -16.09
CA MET A 111 3.95 6.75 -15.11
C MET A 111 3.83 5.53 -14.19
N ASN A 112 2.61 5.24 -13.71
CA ASN A 112 2.36 4.07 -12.86
C ASN A 112 2.61 2.75 -13.62
N LEU A 113 2.26 2.67 -14.90
CA LEU A 113 2.61 1.52 -15.74
C LEU A 113 4.11 1.30 -15.84
N ILE A 114 4.88 2.38 -16.05
CA ILE A 114 6.36 2.30 -16.09
C ILE A 114 6.92 1.84 -14.74
N LEU A 115 6.45 2.42 -13.63
CA LEU A 115 6.87 2.04 -12.27
C LEU A 115 6.47 0.60 -11.91
N GLY A 116 5.49 0.02 -12.64
CA GLY A 116 4.89 -1.26 -12.30
C GLY A 116 3.91 -1.19 -11.14
N SER A 117 3.43 0.02 -10.84
CA SER A 117 2.40 0.26 -9.84
C SER A 117 1.03 -0.17 -10.37
N LYS A 118 0.17 -0.57 -9.44
CA LYS A 118 -1.19 -1.04 -9.74
C LYS A 118 -2.24 0.01 -9.39
N TYR A 119 -1.94 0.87 -8.43
CA TYR A 119 -2.89 1.81 -7.86
C TYR A 119 -2.44 3.26 -8.03
N VAL A 120 -3.30 4.10 -8.61
CA VAL A 120 -3.20 5.56 -8.61
C VAL A 120 -4.11 6.07 -7.50
N ILE A 121 -3.55 6.42 -6.36
CA ILE A 121 -4.31 6.81 -5.17
C ILE A 121 -4.48 8.32 -5.13
N MET A 122 -5.72 8.79 -4.95
CA MET A 122 -5.98 10.17 -4.56
C MET A 122 -5.66 10.33 -3.08
N SER A 123 -4.54 10.99 -2.78
CA SER A 123 -4.04 11.14 -1.40
C SER A 123 -4.64 12.30 -0.65
N SER A 124 -5.26 13.24 -1.35
CA SER A 124 -5.92 14.40 -0.74
C SER A 124 -6.94 14.99 -1.71
N SER A 125 -8.00 15.54 -1.17
CA SER A 125 -9.00 16.27 -1.92
C SER A 125 -9.34 17.59 -1.23
N GLN A 126 -9.87 18.52 -2.00
CA GLN A 126 -10.40 19.79 -1.51
C GLN A 126 -11.86 19.90 -1.97
N PRO A 127 -12.77 19.15 -1.34
CA PRO A 127 -14.18 19.16 -1.74
C PRO A 127 -14.82 20.51 -1.49
N LYS A 128 -15.87 20.81 -2.26
CA LYS A 128 -16.79 21.91 -1.89
C LYS A 128 -17.36 21.66 -0.49
N PRO A 129 -17.74 22.73 0.23
CA PRO A 129 -18.33 22.58 1.56
C PRO A 129 -19.56 21.65 1.56
N GLY A 130 -19.72 20.89 2.64
CA GLY A 130 -20.85 19.97 2.84
C GLY A 130 -20.66 18.59 2.19
N LEU A 131 -21.65 17.72 2.41
CA LEU A 131 -21.57 16.32 1.98
C LEU A 131 -21.67 16.14 0.46
N ASP A 132 -22.26 17.11 -0.26
CA ASP A 132 -22.36 17.03 -1.73
C ASP A 132 -20.98 17.18 -2.41
N GLY A 133 -20.08 17.99 -1.83
CA GLY A 133 -18.69 18.04 -2.32
C GLY A 133 -17.98 16.69 -2.24
N TRP A 134 -18.29 15.89 -1.22
CA TRP A 134 -17.73 14.54 -1.10
C TRP A 134 -18.33 13.53 -2.10
N LYS A 135 -19.58 13.75 -2.54
CA LYS A 135 -20.15 12.98 -3.65
C LYS A 135 -19.45 13.32 -4.97
N GLU A 136 -19.12 14.60 -5.21
CA GLU A 136 -18.35 15.00 -6.40
C GLU A 136 -16.95 14.36 -6.41
N VAL A 137 -16.31 14.21 -5.24
CA VAL A 137 -15.05 13.46 -5.12
C VAL A 137 -15.25 11.98 -5.47
N ALA A 138 -16.34 11.37 -5.00
CA ALA A 138 -16.66 9.98 -5.33
C ALA A 138 -16.92 9.80 -6.84
N ASP A 139 -17.60 10.73 -7.50
CA ASP A 139 -17.84 10.72 -8.94
C ASP A 139 -16.53 10.84 -9.72
N THR A 140 -15.60 11.68 -9.24
CA THR A 140 -14.26 11.82 -9.81
C THR A 140 -13.49 10.49 -9.74
N LEU A 141 -13.53 9.82 -8.59
CA LEU A 141 -12.89 8.50 -8.41
C LEU A 141 -13.54 7.41 -9.27
N ASN A 142 -14.85 7.44 -9.42
CA ASN A 142 -15.58 6.51 -10.30
C ASN A 142 -15.18 6.70 -11.77
N SER A 143 -15.08 7.95 -12.21
CA SER A 143 -14.61 8.29 -13.56
C SER A 143 -13.16 7.85 -13.77
N ALA A 144 -12.29 8.08 -12.77
CA ALA A 144 -10.91 7.63 -12.81
C ALA A 144 -10.79 6.10 -12.89
N ALA A 145 -11.63 5.37 -12.16
CA ALA A 145 -11.66 3.92 -12.21
C ALA A 145 -11.99 3.40 -13.63
N ASP A 146 -12.95 4.04 -14.31
CA ASP A 146 -13.31 3.66 -15.69
C ASP A 146 -12.18 3.98 -16.68
N GLN A 147 -11.51 5.11 -16.52
CA GLN A 147 -10.43 5.53 -17.41
C GLN A 147 -9.16 4.69 -17.25
N LEU A 148 -8.85 4.24 -16.04
CA LEU A 148 -7.65 3.46 -15.73
C LEU A 148 -7.81 1.96 -16.00
N ALA A 149 -9.05 1.43 -15.92
CA ALA A 149 -9.33 0.01 -16.06
C ALA A 149 -8.83 -0.63 -17.38
N PRO A 150 -8.93 0.00 -18.57
CA PRO A 150 -8.42 -0.56 -19.82
C PRO A 150 -6.90 -0.81 -19.82
N ALA A 151 -6.15 -0.05 -19.01
CA ALA A 151 -4.70 -0.22 -18.83
C ALA A 151 -4.36 -1.22 -17.69
N GLY A 152 -5.36 -1.85 -17.06
CA GLY A 152 -5.16 -2.75 -15.93
C GLY A 152 -4.82 -2.04 -14.62
N LEU A 153 -4.91 -0.71 -14.59
CA LEU A 153 -4.70 0.09 -13.40
C LEU A 153 -5.99 0.25 -12.60
N LYS A 154 -5.82 0.55 -11.33
CA LYS A 154 -6.90 0.85 -10.39
C LYS A 154 -6.69 2.21 -9.77
N THR A 155 -7.74 2.75 -9.17
CA THR A 155 -7.66 3.94 -8.34
C THR A 155 -8.16 3.67 -6.94
N GLY A 156 -7.89 4.60 -6.03
CA GLY A 156 -8.35 4.56 -4.66
C GLY A 156 -8.31 5.93 -4.01
N TYR A 157 -8.76 5.97 -2.78
CA TYR A 157 -8.74 7.15 -1.94
C TYR A 157 -7.99 6.86 -0.64
N HIS A 158 -7.08 7.73 -0.26
CA HIS A 158 -6.40 7.73 1.03
C HIS A 158 -7.06 8.77 1.93
N ASN A 159 -7.44 8.36 3.13
CA ASN A 159 -8.10 9.23 4.10
C ASN A 159 -7.12 9.99 4.99
N HIS A 160 -7.60 11.12 5.47
CA HIS A 160 -7.04 11.85 6.60
C HIS A 160 -8.09 11.97 7.71
N GLN A 161 -7.79 12.73 8.75
CA GLN A 161 -8.68 12.96 9.87
C GLN A 161 -9.99 13.65 9.43
N LEU A 162 -9.93 14.54 8.43
CA LEU A 162 -11.06 15.30 7.93
C LEU A 162 -12.22 14.40 7.47
N GLU A 163 -11.91 13.30 6.79
CA GLU A 163 -12.91 12.38 6.26
C GLU A 163 -13.65 11.60 7.35
N PHE A 164 -13.05 11.47 8.52
CA PHE A 164 -13.68 10.86 9.71
C PHE A 164 -14.38 11.87 10.61
N THR A 165 -14.14 13.17 10.43
CA THR A 165 -14.80 14.23 11.19
C THR A 165 -16.22 14.46 10.66
N PRO A 166 -17.27 14.33 11.49
CA PRO A 166 -18.64 14.48 11.02
C PRO A 166 -18.97 15.87 10.46
N VAL A 167 -19.63 15.89 9.31
CA VAL A 167 -20.25 17.05 8.67
C VAL A 167 -21.74 16.76 8.65
N ASP A 168 -22.57 17.63 9.24
CA ASP A 168 -24.03 17.43 9.37
C ASP A 168 -24.41 16.04 9.92
N GLY A 169 -23.64 15.57 10.93
CA GLY A 169 -23.86 14.29 11.60
C GLY A 169 -23.46 13.03 10.80
N LYS A 170 -22.83 13.18 9.63
CA LYS A 170 -22.33 12.06 8.81
C LYS A 170 -20.85 12.23 8.53
N ARG A 171 -20.11 11.15 8.52
CA ARG A 171 -18.68 11.16 8.20
C ARG A 171 -18.48 11.15 6.67
N PRO A 172 -17.68 12.08 6.11
CA PRO A 172 -17.35 12.11 4.69
C PRO A 172 -16.83 10.78 4.15
N ILE A 173 -16.05 10.05 4.92
CA ILE A 173 -15.52 8.73 4.51
C ILE A 173 -16.63 7.73 4.19
N GLU A 174 -17.77 7.79 4.90
CA GLU A 174 -18.93 6.93 4.62
C GLU A 174 -19.63 7.32 3.32
N ILE A 175 -19.64 8.63 3.00
CA ILE A 175 -20.15 9.12 1.72
C ILE A 175 -19.28 8.62 0.58
N LEU A 176 -17.96 8.71 0.71
CA LEU A 176 -17.00 8.17 -0.27
C LEU A 176 -17.19 6.66 -0.45
N ALA A 177 -17.17 5.89 0.63
CA ALA A 177 -17.30 4.44 0.57
C ALA A 177 -18.61 3.99 -0.10
N LYS A 178 -19.72 4.68 0.20
CA LYS A 178 -21.05 4.37 -0.32
C LYS A 178 -21.21 4.75 -1.81
N ASN A 179 -20.60 5.85 -2.25
CA ASN A 179 -20.84 6.41 -3.58
C ASN A 179 -19.72 6.04 -4.57
N THR A 180 -18.67 5.35 -4.15
CA THR A 180 -17.63 4.83 -5.04
C THR A 180 -17.89 3.38 -5.43
N LYS A 181 -17.49 3.02 -6.66
CA LYS A 181 -17.55 1.65 -7.18
C LYS A 181 -16.73 0.70 -6.30
N PRO A 182 -17.11 -0.58 -6.21
CA PRO A 182 -16.33 -1.58 -5.47
C PRO A 182 -14.88 -1.72 -5.95
N SER A 183 -14.59 -1.34 -7.19
CA SER A 183 -13.24 -1.34 -7.77
C SER A 183 -12.34 -0.20 -7.26
N VAL A 184 -12.92 0.86 -6.71
CA VAL A 184 -12.17 1.96 -6.08
C VAL A 184 -11.67 1.50 -4.72
N ALA A 185 -10.36 1.43 -4.55
CA ALA A 185 -9.75 1.00 -3.28
C ALA A 185 -9.93 2.07 -2.19
N LEU A 186 -10.10 1.61 -0.96
CA LEU A 186 -9.97 2.45 0.22
C LEU A 186 -8.59 2.17 0.81
N GLN A 187 -7.63 3.06 0.57
CA GLN A 187 -6.34 3.01 1.24
C GLN A 187 -6.52 3.64 2.61
N PHE A 188 -6.31 2.86 3.65
CA PHE A 188 -6.75 3.23 4.98
C PHE A 188 -5.59 3.69 5.87
N ASP A 189 -5.63 4.95 6.31
CA ASP A 189 -4.71 5.48 7.32
C ASP A 189 -5.28 5.28 8.72
N ILE A 190 -4.57 4.51 9.53
CA ILE A 190 -4.96 4.16 10.90
C ILE A 190 -4.82 5.34 11.84
N GLY A 191 -3.71 6.08 11.75
CA GLY A 191 -3.43 7.19 12.66
C GLY A 191 -4.46 8.31 12.57
N THR A 192 -4.85 8.68 11.34
CA THR A 192 -5.83 9.74 11.11
C THR A 192 -7.25 9.31 11.50
N CYS A 193 -7.58 8.03 11.38
CA CYS A 193 -8.83 7.47 11.91
C CYS A 193 -8.88 7.54 13.44
N LEU A 194 -7.79 7.19 14.12
CA LEU A 194 -7.67 7.25 15.58
C LEU A 194 -7.72 8.71 16.09
N GLU A 195 -7.04 9.64 15.42
CA GLU A 195 -7.09 11.07 15.75
C GLU A 195 -8.51 11.62 15.73
N ALA A 196 -9.31 11.19 14.77
CA ALA A 196 -10.73 11.54 14.69
C ALA A 196 -11.61 10.82 15.72
N GLY A 197 -11.04 10.02 16.62
CA GLY A 197 -11.78 9.26 17.63
C GLY A 197 -12.62 8.10 17.06
N SER A 198 -12.28 7.63 15.86
CA SER A 198 -12.97 6.52 15.18
C SER A 198 -12.28 5.18 15.44
N ASP A 199 -13.04 4.09 15.32
CA ASP A 199 -12.55 2.72 15.52
C ASP A 199 -12.09 2.12 14.18
N PRO A 200 -10.76 1.86 14.00
CA PRO A 200 -10.22 1.28 12.79
C PRO A 200 -10.78 -0.12 12.47
N VAL A 201 -10.97 -0.96 13.50
CA VAL A 201 -11.46 -2.33 13.32
C VAL A 201 -12.91 -2.33 12.83
N ALA A 202 -13.74 -1.48 13.42
CA ALA A 202 -15.13 -1.31 13.00
C ALA A 202 -15.20 -0.80 11.54
N TRP A 203 -14.34 0.16 11.16
CA TRP A 203 -14.28 0.68 9.79
C TRP A 203 -13.88 -0.39 8.77
N ILE A 204 -12.83 -1.18 9.06
CA ILE A 204 -12.41 -2.28 8.19
C ILE A 204 -13.55 -3.28 7.98
N ARG A 205 -14.23 -3.70 9.06
CA ARG A 205 -15.33 -4.65 9.01
C ARG A 205 -16.55 -4.13 8.25
N ALA A 206 -16.78 -2.82 8.28
CA ALA A 206 -17.87 -2.18 7.54
C ALA A 206 -17.59 -2.08 6.02
N ASN A 207 -16.34 -2.28 5.58
CA ASN A 207 -15.92 -2.15 4.18
C ASN A 207 -15.19 -3.40 3.67
N PRO A 208 -15.84 -4.60 3.70
CA PRO A 208 -15.20 -5.87 3.34
C PRO A 208 -14.69 -5.83 1.90
N GLY A 209 -13.46 -6.31 1.71
CA GLY A 209 -12.81 -6.40 0.40
C GLY A 209 -12.36 -5.06 -0.21
N ARG A 210 -12.60 -3.92 0.46
CA ARG A 210 -12.29 -2.58 -0.06
C ARG A 210 -10.97 -2.03 0.41
N ILE A 211 -10.44 -2.51 1.55
CA ILE A 211 -9.18 -2.03 2.16
C ILE A 211 -8.00 -2.73 1.48
N LYS A 212 -7.53 -2.18 0.36
CA LYS A 212 -6.47 -2.82 -0.45
C LYS A 212 -5.07 -2.54 0.06
N SER A 213 -4.89 -1.43 0.72
CA SER A 213 -3.65 -1.05 1.40
C SER A 213 -3.97 -0.28 2.67
N MET A 214 -3.01 -0.27 3.58
CA MET A 214 -3.16 0.38 4.87
C MET A 214 -1.88 1.10 5.24
N HIS A 215 -2.00 2.37 5.62
CA HIS A 215 -0.93 3.12 6.24
C HIS A 215 -0.88 2.78 7.72
N CYS A 216 0.19 2.09 8.10
CA CYS A 216 0.50 1.74 9.47
C CYS A 216 1.15 2.94 10.16
N LYS A 217 0.34 3.95 10.43
CA LYS A 217 0.67 5.20 11.09
C LYS A 217 0.12 5.17 12.50
N GLU A 218 0.96 5.47 13.46
CA GLU A 218 0.57 5.50 14.85
C GLU A 218 0.06 6.87 15.24
N TRP A 219 -0.75 6.91 16.28
CA TRP A 219 -1.22 8.13 16.90
C TRP A 219 -1.36 7.95 18.41
N ALA A 220 -1.13 9.02 19.16
CA ALA A 220 -1.40 9.05 20.60
C ALA A 220 -1.93 10.43 21.02
N PRO A 221 -2.90 10.50 21.96
CA PRO A 221 -3.36 11.77 22.50
C PRO A 221 -2.32 12.41 23.41
N GLY A 222 -2.37 13.73 23.51
CA GLY A 222 -1.58 14.52 24.46
C GLY A 222 -0.58 15.46 23.79
N PRO A 223 -0.09 16.46 24.55
CA PRO A 223 0.92 17.39 24.06
C PRO A 223 2.19 16.63 23.66
N ASP A 224 2.84 17.09 22.61
CA ASP A 224 4.09 16.53 22.07
C ASP A 224 4.05 15.07 21.62
N LYS A 225 2.84 14.49 21.43
CA LYS A 225 2.62 13.13 20.94
C LYS A 225 2.09 13.15 19.51
N GLY A 226 0.78 13.07 19.32
CA GLY A 226 0.18 13.04 17.97
C GLY A 226 0.81 11.94 17.12
N TYR A 227 1.28 12.31 15.94
CA TYR A 227 1.99 11.42 15.00
C TYR A 227 3.50 11.31 15.27
N ALA A 228 4.05 11.98 16.30
CA ALA A 228 5.46 11.88 16.65
C ALA A 228 5.83 10.60 17.41
N VAL A 229 4.84 9.82 17.84
CA VAL A 229 5.04 8.51 18.47
C VAL A 229 5.34 7.44 17.42
N LEU A 230 6.26 6.52 17.74
CA LEU A 230 6.54 5.42 16.83
C LEU A 230 5.42 4.39 16.84
N MET A 231 5.33 3.59 15.80
CA MET A 231 4.44 2.45 15.73
C MET A 231 4.54 1.59 17.00
N GLY A 232 3.40 1.31 17.65
CA GLY A 232 3.30 0.57 18.90
C GLY A 232 3.54 1.38 20.16
N GLU A 233 3.79 2.70 20.07
CA GLU A 233 3.89 3.62 21.22
C GLU A 233 2.60 4.41 21.45
N GLY A 234 1.60 4.26 20.58
CA GLY A 234 0.34 4.97 20.64
C GLY A 234 -0.82 4.13 21.13
N VAL A 235 -2.01 4.39 20.56
CA VAL A 235 -3.26 3.79 21.01
C VAL A 235 -3.84 2.75 20.04
N ALA A 236 -3.16 2.46 18.93
CA ALA A 236 -3.65 1.52 17.93
C ALA A 236 -3.64 0.07 18.45
N ASP A 237 -4.77 -0.61 18.37
CA ASP A 237 -4.85 -2.07 18.54
C ASP A 237 -4.36 -2.78 17.26
N TRP A 238 -3.05 -2.77 17.03
CA TRP A 238 -2.44 -3.33 15.82
C TRP A 238 -2.84 -4.80 15.60
N LYS A 239 -2.95 -5.58 16.65
CA LYS A 239 -3.34 -7.00 16.54
C LYS A 239 -4.77 -7.15 16.02
N GLY A 240 -5.71 -6.41 16.56
CA GLY A 240 -7.10 -6.39 16.10
C GLY A 240 -7.23 -5.82 14.69
N ILE A 241 -6.45 -4.77 14.37
CA ILE A 241 -6.41 -4.13 13.05
C ILE A 241 -5.90 -5.10 11.99
N PHE A 242 -4.76 -5.77 12.18
CA PHE A 242 -4.23 -6.75 11.24
C PHE A 242 -5.19 -7.92 11.04
N ALA A 243 -5.74 -8.47 12.12
CA ALA A 243 -6.71 -9.56 12.05
C ALA A 243 -7.96 -9.17 11.24
N ALA A 244 -8.47 -7.95 11.39
CA ALA A 244 -9.61 -7.47 10.61
C ALA A 244 -9.22 -7.24 9.13
N ALA A 245 -8.07 -6.59 8.86
CA ALA A 245 -7.59 -6.31 7.52
C ALA A 245 -7.41 -7.59 6.68
N GLU A 246 -6.85 -8.63 7.29
CA GLU A 246 -6.56 -9.90 6.61
C GLU A 246 -7.77 -10.83 6.50
N SER A 247 -8.68 -10.80 7.48
CA SER A 247 -9.85 -11.67 7.43
C SER A 247 -10.95 -11.15 6.50
N VAL A 248 -11.23 -9.83 6.54
CA VAL A 248 -12.36 -9.25 5.79
C VAL A 248 -12.00 -8.03 4.95
N GLY A 249 -10.93 -7.29 5.28
CA GLY A 249 -10.54 -6.03 4.62
C GLY A 249 -10.14 -6.24 3.17
N GLY A 250 -9.46 -7.34 2.86
CA GLY A 250 -8.96 -7.67 1.52
C GLY A 250 -7.64 -7.00 1.21
N ILE A 251 -6.81 -6.83 2.25
CA ILE A 251 -5.49 -6.18 2.19
C ILE A 251 -4.56 -6.88 1.19
N GLU A 252 -3.84 -6.11 0.39
CA GLU A 252 -2.86 -6.59 -0.57
C GLU A 252 -1.42 -6.24 -0.15
N TYR A 253 -1.22 -5.14 0.57
CA TYR A 253 0.09 -4.69 1.12
C TYR A 253 -0.10 -3.67 2.24
N TYR A 254 0.90 -3.57 3.10
CA TYR A 254 1.00 -2.59 4.16
C TYR A 254 2.04 -1.52 3.83
N LEU A 255 1.85 -0.32 4.33
CA LEU A 255 2.77 0.80 4.21
C LEU A 255 3.00 1.40 5.60
N VAL A 256 4.21 1.35 6.08
CA VAL A 256 4.58 2.14 7.25
C VAL A 256 4.59 3.61 6.84
N GLU A 257 4.00 4.46 7.64
CA GLU A 257 4.09 5.91 7.49
C GLU A 257 4.43 6.56 8.83
N GLN A 258 5.33 7.55 8.79
CA GLN A 258 5.72 8.34 9.95
C GLN A 258 6.05 9.78 9.54
N GLU A 259 5.36 10.74 10.10
CA GLU A 259 5.51 12.15 9.70
C GLU A 259 6.58 12.91 10.48
N GLY A 260 7.17 12.29 11.47
CA GLY A 260 8.25 12.80 12.30
C GLY A 260 8.39 11.99 13.57
N SER A 261 9.51 12.12 14.24
CA SER A 261 9.73 11.51 15.56
C SER A 261 10.92 12.16 16.25
N ARG A 262 11.30 11.63 17.40
CA ARG A 262 12.52 12.00 18.13
C ARG A 262 13.83 11.46 17.51
N PHE A 263 13.75 10.75 16.41
CA PHE A 263 14.89 10.15 15.71
C PHE A 263 15.04 10.73 14.31
N SER A 264 16.13 10.38 13.61
CA SER A 264 16.26 10.64 12.19
C SER A 264 15.18 9.92 11.39
N GLU A 265 14.87 10.38 10.17
CA GLU A 265 13.89 9.73 9.29
C GLU A 265 14.21 8.25 9.07
N PHE A 266 15.48 7.93 8.82
CA PHE A 266 15.90 6.53 8.59
C PHE A 266 15.83 5.67 9.85
N ASP A 267 16.26 6.19 11.02
CA ASP A 267 16.14 5.45 12.27
C ASP A 267 14.67 5.23 12.63
N THR A 268 13.83 6.23 12.37
CA THR A 268 12.38 6.16 12.57
C THR A 268 11.78 5.05 11.70
N ALA A 269 12.04 5.08 10.38
CA ALA A 269 11.55 4.08 9.45
C ALA A 269 12.00 2.66 9.84
N LYS A 270 13.28 2.50 10.21
CA LYS A 270 13.83 1.21 10.65
C LYS A 270 13.12 0.69 11.90
N LYS A 271 12.96 1.54 12.93
CA LYS A 271 12.29 1.15 14.19
C LYS A 271 10.82 0.78 13.97
N CYS A 272 10.11 1.53 13.11
CA CYS A 272 8.74 1.21 12.77
C CYS A 272 8.62 -0.14 12.04
N LEU A 273 9.54 -0.47 11.11
CA LEU A 273 9.57 -1.78 10.46
C LEU A 273 9.83 -2.93 11.44
N GLU A 274 10.77 -2.74 12.37
CA GLU A 274 11.06 -3.74 13.42
C GLU A 274 9.83 -3.98 14.29
N THR A 275 9.13 -2.92 14.66
CA THR A 275 7.89 -3.00 15.43
C THR A 275 6.76 -3.65 14.63
N PHE A 276 6.58 -3.27 13.34
CA PHE A 276 5.61 -3.91 12.46
C PHE A 276 5.80 -5.43 12.44
N ARG A 277 7.02 -5.89 12.21
CA ARG A 277 7.34 -7.33 12.15
C ARG A 277 7.02 -8.05 13.45
N ARG A 278 7.26 -7.42 14.60
CA ARG A 278 6.95 -7.98 15.92
C ARG A 278 5.45 -8.03 16.21
N LEU A 279 4.68 -7.05 15.71
CA LEU A 279 3.24 -6.97 15.98
C LEU A 279 2.41 -7.78 14.98
N HIS A 280 2.97 -8.03 13.80
CA HIS A 280 2.35 -8.77 12.71
C HIS A 280 2.72 -10.27 12.68
N SER A 281 3.58 -10.73 13.61
CA SER A 281 4.05 -12.13 13.77
C SER A 281 3.02 -13.03 14.42
#